data_ab14a7133a63fa6db2a0277878470b20
#
_entry.id   ab14a7133a63fa6db2a0277878470b20
#
_cell.length_a   1.000
_cell.length_b   1.000
_cell.length_c   1.000
_cell.angle_alpha   90.00
_cell.angle_beta   90.00
_cell.angle_gamma   90.00
#
_symmetry.space_group_name_H-M   'P 1'
#
loop_
_entity.id
_entity.type
_entity.pdbx_description
1 polymer ?
#
loop_
_entity_poly.entity_id
_entity_poly.type
_entity_poly.pdbx_seq_one_letter_code
_entity_poly.pdbx_strand_id
1 'polypeptide(L)'
;RHQRDLLDRIGMDVVNDKADNADPKLIHLVDSTGRLKMSINIASLYYVESQDNYVKIYYESDGKLCNYMLRSTTKAIENKFGEYLIRCHRGYIVNKNKIKIFRNDRDGMYVKLMHDSIKQIPVSRSYASSIQHFLARTEKSSKV
;
A
#
# COMPACT_ATOMS: atom_id res chain seq x y z
N ARG A 1 -11.77 15.81 -19.31
CA ARG A 1 -12.02 16.02 -18.88
C ARG A 1 -12.19 15.96 -18.27
N HIS A 2 -11.78 15.93 -18.32
CA HIS A 2 -11.91 16.18 -17.66
C HIS A 2 -11.92 16.02 -16.95
N GLN A 3 -11.53 15.67 -17.01
CA GLN A 3 -11.55 15.79 -16.30
C GLN A 3 -11.19 16.02 -15.95
N ARG A 4 -10.68 15.86 -16.45
CA ARG A 4 -10.29 16.34 -15.94
C ARG A 4 -10.53 16.92 -15.49
N ASP A 5 -10.34 17.16 -15.41
CA ASP A 5 -10.45 17.81 -14.84
C ASP A 5 -10.58 18.07 -13.96
N LEU A 6 -10.40 18.03 -13.97
CA LEU A 6 -10.46 18.38 -13.12
C LEU A 6 -9.94 18.48 -12.54
N LEU A 7 -9.43 18.34 -12.55
CA LEU A 7 -8.98 18.52 -12.02
C LEU A 7 -8.54 19.01 -12.01
N ASP A 8 -8.31 19.07 -12.42
CA ASP A 8 -8.02 19.49 -12.32
C ASP A 8 -8.07 20.05 -12.12
N ARG A 9 -8.01 20.28 -12.48
CA ARG A 9 -8.05 20.73 -12.13
C ARG A 9 -7.81 20.87 -11.35
N ILE A 10 -7.43 20.77 -11.09
CA ILE A 10 -6.88 20.70 -10.25
C ILE A 10 -5.90 20.81 -10.14
N GLY A 11 -5.22 20.89 -10.33
CA GLY A 11 -4.28 20.87 -10.25
C GLY A 11 -3.52 20.54 -10.37
N MET A 12 -3.22 20.39 -10.57
CA MET A 12 -2.48 19.91 -10.72
C MET A 12 -1.73 19.82 -11.34
N ASP A 13 -1.59 19.89 -11.75
CA ASP A 13 -0.91 19.61 -12.27
C ASP A 13 -0.03 19.59 -12.55
N VAL A 14 0.43 19.80 -12.61
CA VAL A 14 1.22 19.59 -12.79
C VAL A 14 2.08 19.36 -12.82
N VAL A 15 2.47 19.35 -12.85
CA VAL A 15 3.19 19.02 -12.84
C VAL A 15 3.88 18.46 -12.89
N ASN A 16 3.98 18.20 -13.02
CA ASN A 16 4.52 17.55 -13.03
C ASN A 16 5.19 16.99 -13.60
N ASP A 17 5.15 16.98 -14.11
CA ASP A 17 5.70 16.48 -14.81
C ASP A 17 6.78 16.00 -14.76
N LYS A 18 7.32 16.14 -14.35
CA LYS A 18 8.29 15.73 -14.10
C LYS A 18 8.52 14.61 -13.82
N ALA A 19 8.16 14.76 -13.47
CA ALA A 19 8.24 13.63 -13.02
C ALA A 19 8.22 12.65 -13.88
N ASP A 20 8.16 12.80 -14.60
CA ASP A 20 8.08 11.98 -15.51
C ASP A 20 8.69 10.78 -15.31
N ASN A 21 9.63 10.69 -15.00
CA ASN A 21 10.21 9.51 -14.88
C ASN A 21 9.72 8.80 -13.75
N ALA A 22 9.56 9.30 -12.75
CA ALA A 22 9.05 8.60 -11.68
C ALA A 22 7.63 8.74 -11.71
N ASP A 23 7.04 8.30 -12.63
CA ASP A 23 5.69 8.36 -12.85
C ASP A 23 4.91 8.09 -11.61
N PRO A 24 4.45 9.06 -10.89
CA PRO A 24 3.72 8.80 -9.68
C PRO A 24 2.41 8.13 -10.01
N LYS A 25 2.16 7.04 -9.33
CA LYS A 25 0.90 6.34 -9.48
C LYS A 25 -0.05 6.79 -8.40
N LEU A 26 -1.01 7.59 -8.79
CA LEU A 26 -2.02 8.08 -7.88
C LEU A 26 -3.13 7.05 -7.78
N ILE A 27 -3.39 6.59 -6.58
CA ILE A 27 -4.52 5.68 -6.36
C ILE A 27 -5.63 6.45 -5.66
N HIS A 28 -6.86 6.01 -5.91
CA HIS A 28 -8.02 6.68 -5.40
C HIS A 28 -8.73 5.79 -4.40
N LEU A 29 -8.86 6.28 -3.18
CA LEU A 29 -9.48 5.52 -2.10
C LEU A 29 -10.94 5.89 -2.01
N VAL A 30 -11.77 4.89 -2.27
CA VAL A 30 -13.21 5.07 -2.34
C VAL A 30 -13.84 4.26 -1.21
N ASP A 31 -14.78 4.86 -0.48
CA ASP A 31 -15.41 4.16 0.62
C ASP A 31 -16.49 3.19 0.13
N SER A 32 -17.11 2.49 1.08
CA SER A 32 -18.08 1.45 0.74
C SER A 32 -19.34 2.00 0.07
N THR A 33 -19.55 3.31 0.12
CA THR A 33 -20.69 3.91 -0.57
C THR A 33 -20.34 4.39 -1.97
N GLY A 34 -19.08 4.22 -2.38
CA GLY A 34 -18.65 4.65 -3.70
C GLY A 34 -18.14 6.07 -3.74
N ARG A 35 -17.98 6.71 -2.60
CA ARG A 35 -17.56 8.10 -2.56
C ARG A 35 -16.05 8.20 -2.45
N LEU A 36 -15.45 9.04 -3.29
CA LEU A 36 -14.01 9.26 -3.26
C LEU A 36 -13.64 10.03 -2.01
N LYS A 37 -12.74 9.46 -1.21
CA LYS A 37 -12.35 10.07 0.06
C LYS A 37 -10.92 10.61 0.05
N MET A 38 -10.03 10.02 -0.74
CA MET A 38 -8.64 10.41 -0.71
C MET A 38 -7.93 9.87 -1.94
N SER A 39 -7.02 10.64 -2.49
CA SER A 39 -6.13 10.16 -3.53
C SER A 39 -4.71 10.29 -3.01
N ILE A 40 -3.90 9.28 -3.26
CA ILE A 40 -2.58 9.22 -2.68
C ILE A 40 -1.63 8.50 -3.64
N ASN A 41 -0.40 8.95 -3.67
CA ASN A 41 0.62 8.27 -4.46
C ASN A 41 0.91 6.92 -3.83
N ILE A 42 0.86 5.87 -4.63
CA ILE A 42 1.05 4.52 -4.09
C ILE A 42 2.42 4.38 -3.42
N ALA A 43 3.41 5.15 -3.85
CA ALA A 43 4.73 5.11 -3.25
C ALA A 43 4.74 5.64 -1.82
N SER A 44 3.70 6.37 -1.43
CA SER A 44 3.60 6.87 -0.06
C SER A 44 2.89 5.91 0.88
N LEU A 45 2.24 4.90 0.35
CA LEU A 45 1.43 3.99 1.15
C LEU A 45 2.30 2.84 1.66
N TYR A 46 2.21 2.56 2.95
CA TYR A 46 2.99 1.49 3.55
C TYR A 46 2.18 0.25 3.85
N TYR A 47 1.08 0.38 4.56
CA TYR A 47 0.26 -0.80 4.83
C TYR A 47 -1.14 -0.40 5.25
N VAL A 48 -2.02 -1.38 5.25
CA VAL A 48 -3.42 -1.19 5.60
C VAL A 48 -3.78 -2.22 6.66
N GLU A 49 -4.48 -1.77 7.68
CA GLU A 49 -4.86 -2.62 8.81
C GLU A 49 -6.37 -2.64 8.95
N SER A 50 -6.92 -3.83 9.16
CA SER A 50 -8.36 -3.99 9.34
C SER A 50 -8.80 -3.46 10.70
N GLN A 51 -9.90 -2.71 10.72
CA GLN A 51 -10.46 -2.13 11.94
C GLN A 51 -11.97 -2.25 11.86
N ASP A 52 -12.50 -3.44 12.09
CA ASP A 52 -13.97 -3.68 12.01
C ASP A 52 -14.50 -3.31 10.64
N ASN A 53 -15.35 -2.31 10.56
CA ASN A 53 -15.95 -1.87 9.29
C ASN A 53 -15.10 -0.85 8.56
N TYR A 54 -13.90 -0.60 9.06
CA TYR A 54 -13.00 0.37 8.48
C TYR A 54 -11.65 -0.29 8.19
N VAL A 55 -10.88 0.35 7.35
CA VAL A 55 -9.48 0.00 7.17
C VAL A 55 -8.67 1.23 7.51
N LYS A 56 -7.57 1.02 8.19
CA LYS A 56 -6.67 2.09 8.58
C LYS A 56 -5.50 2.07 7.64
N ILE A 57 -5.34 3.14 6.89
CA ILE A 57 -4.34 3.22 5.83
C ILE A 57 -3.17 4.04 6.34
N TYR A 58 -1.99 3.42 6.38
CA TYR A 58 -0.77 4.08 6.87
C TYR A 58 0.05 4.54 5.69
N TYR A 59 0.40 5.81 5.70
CA TYR A 59 1.14 6.41 4.61
C TYR A 59 2.07 7.49 5.15
N GLU A 60 3.01 7.91 4.31
CA GLU A 60 3.97 8.93 4.70
C GLU A 60 3.59 10.24 4.04
N SER A 61 3.64 11.32 4.82
CA SER A 61 3.41 12.66 4.31
C SER A 61 4.42 13.58 4.99
N ASP A 62 5.22 14.26 4.18
CA ASP A 62 6.24 15.18 4.69
C ASP A 62 7.18 14.49 5.66
N GLY A 63 7.55 13.27 5.37
CA GLY A 63 8.48 12.51 6.19
C GLY A 63 7.89 11.90 7.43
N LYS A 64 6.61 12.06 7.66
CA LYS A 64 5.93 11.54 8.85
C LYS A 64 4.95 10.46 8.50
N LEU A 65 4.86 9.47 9.37
CA LEU A 65 3.89 8.41 9.19
C LEU A 65 2.52 8.90 9.64
N CYS A 66 1.56 8.83 8.73
CA CYS A 66 0.19 9.27 8.99
C CYS A 66 -0.75 8.09 8.77
N ASN A 67 -2.00 8.26 9.18
CA ASN A 67 -2.99 7.24 8.92
C ASN A 67 -4.33 7.88 8.58
N TYR A 68 -5.16 7.11 7.89
CA TYR A 68 -6.47 7.55 7.47
C TYR A 68 -7.44 6.40 7.61
N MET A 69 -8.59 6.64 8.24
CA MET A 69 -9.63 5.62 8.41
C MET A 69 -10.60 5.70 7.25
N LEU A 70 -10.69 4.61 6.50
CA LEU A 70 -11.57 4.53 5.35
C LEU A 70 -12.62 3.46 5.60
N ARG A 71 -13.88 3.79 5.38
CA ARG A 71 -14.94 2.79 5.53
C ARG A 71 -14.89 1.83 4.35
N SER A 72 -14.29 0.70 4.56
CA SER A 72 -14.08 -0.29 3.53
C SER A 72 -13.60 -1.57 4.19
N THR A 73 -13.28 -2.59 3.37
CA THR A 73 -12.78 -3.86 3.88
C THR A 73 -11.42 -4.15 3.29
N THR A 74 -10.67 -5.02 3.97
CA THR A 74 -9.37 -5.43 3.43
C THR A 74 -9.55 -6.16 2.11
N LYS A 75 -10.62 -6.91 1.97
CA LYS A 75 -10.87 -7.62 0.73
C LYS A 75 -11.09 -6.67 -0.44
N ALA A 76 -11.82 -5.58 -0.21
CA ALA A 76 -12.05 -4.59 -1.26
C ALA A 76 -10.73 -3.93 -1.66
N ILE A 77 -9.89 -3.61 -0.69
CA ILE A 77 -8.59 -3.01 -0.97
C ILE A 77 -7.70 -3.99 -1.73
N GLU A 78 -7.69 -5.23 -1.30
CA GLU A 78 -6.88 -6.26 -1.93
C GLU A 78 -7.29 -6.46 -3.39
N ASN A 79 -8.59 -6.51 -3.63
CA ASN A 79 -9.08 -6.71 -4.99
C ASN A 79 -8.77 -5.54 -5.90
N LYS A 80 -8.86 -4.34 -5.38
CA LYS A 80 -8.68 -3.15 -6.20
C LYS A 80 -7.20 -2.84 -6.45
N PHE A 81 -6.37 -3.05 -5.46
CA PHE A 81 -4.97 -2.64 -5.54
C PHE A 81 -3.99 -3.80 -5.46
N GLY A 82 -4.42 -4.99 -5.88
CA GLY A 82 -3.57 -6.18 -5.81
C GLY A 82 -2.30 -6.08 -6.61
N GLU A 83 -2.24 -5.17 -7.55
CA GLU A 83 -1.03 -4.95 -8.33
C GLU A 83 0.10 -4.39 -7.46
N TYR A 84 -0.25 -3.57 -6.48
CA TYR A 84 0.72 -2.88 -5.64
C TYR A 84 0.81 -3.44 -4.23
N LEU A 85 -0.26 -4.05 -3.75
CA LEU A 85 -0.37 -4.46 -2.37
C LEU A 85 -0.50 -5.97 -2.28
N ILE A 86 0.03 -6.53 -1.21
CA ILE A 86 -0.04 -7.97 -1.02
C ILE A 86 -0.53 -8.24 0.39
N ARG A 87 -1.44 -9.19 0.50
CA ARG A 87 -1.99 -9.54 1.79
C ARG A 87 -1.03 -10.48 2.52
N CYS A 88 -0.71 -10.15 3.76
CA CYS A 88 0.21 -10.95 4.54
C CYS A 88 -0.46 -11.56 5.76
N HIS A 89 -1.66 -11.10 6.09
CA HIS A 89 -2.40 -11.53 7.26
C HIS A 89 -3.84 -11.17 7.03
N ARG A 90 -4.77 -11.87 7.68
CA ARG A 90 -6.17 -11.54 7.45
C ARG A 90 -6.48 -10.10 7.82
N GLY A 91 -5.71 -9.51 8.73
CA GLY A 91 -5.91 -8.13 9.14
C GLY A 91 -4.93 -7.14 8.57
N TYR A 92 -4.03 -7.56 7.69
CA TYR A 92 -2.98 -6.66 7.20
C TYR A 92 -2.69 -6.88 5.72
N ILE A 93 -2.50 -5.77 5.04
CA ILE A 93 -2.07 -5.75 3.64
C ILE A 93 -0.88 -4.79 3.57
N VAL A 94 0.20 -5.19 2.93
CA VAL A 94 1.40 -4.34 2.86
C VAL A 94 1.71 -3.97 1.41
N ASN A 95 2.37 -2.84 1.24
CA ASN A 95 2.83 -2.41 -0.07
C ASN A 95 4.04 -3.25 -0.45
N LYS A 96 3.94 -3.92 -1.58
CA LYS A 96 4.99 -4.83 -2.05
C LYS A 96 6.36 -4.17 -2.08
N ASN A 97 6.41 -2.91 -2.51
CA ASN A 97 7.68 -2.22 -2.69
C ASN A 97 8.21 -1.60 -1.41
N LYS A 98 7.50 -1.75 -0.31
CA LYS A 98 7.94 -1.20 0.97
C LYS A 98 8.42 -2.27 1.94
N ILE A 99 8.46 -3.51 1.52
CA ILE A 99 8.93 -4.61 2.36
C ILE A 99 10.45 -4.55 2.43
N LYS A 100 10.97 -4.41 3.63
CA LYS A 100 12.41 -4.35 3.85
C LYS A 100 12.97 -5.72 4.21
N ILE A 101 12.30 -6.44 5.10
CA ILE A 101 12.74 -7.72 5.59
C ILE A 101 11.54 -8.63 5.80
N PHE A 102 11.69 -9.90 5.44
CA PHE A 102 10.74 -10.94 5.82
C PHE A 102 11.48 -11.89 6.75
N ARG A 103 10.91 -12.15 7.89
CA ARG A 103 11.50 -13.07 8.86
C ARG A 103 10.59 -14.24 9.16
N ASN A 104 11.21 -15.40 9.24
CA ASN A 104 10.52 -16.62 9.65
C ASN A 104 11.37 -17.26 10.71
N ASP A 105 11.04 -17.06 11.97
CA ASP A 105 11.82 -17.62 13.06
C ASP A 105 10.91 -18.34 14.05
N ARG A 106 11.43 -18.69 15.20
CA ARG A 106 10.67 -19.47 16.16
C ARG A 106 9.42 -18.77 16.65
N ASP A 107 9.49 -17.47 16.75
CA ASP A 107 8.37 -16.70 17.27
C ASP A 107 7.29 -16.46 16.23
N GLY A 108 7.55 -16.83 15.00
CA GLY A 108 6.58 -16.66 13.94
C GLY A 108 7.15 -15.95 12.74
N MET A 109 6.25 -15.57 11.86
CA MET A 109 6.65 -14.88 10.63
C MET A 109 6.17 -13.44 10.67
N TYR A 110 6.99 -12.54 10.15
CA TYR A 110 6.59 -11.13 10.06
C TYR A 110 7.42 -10.42 9.00
N VAL A 111 6.92 -9.27 8.58
CA VAL A 111 7.65 -8.41 7.65
C VAL A 111 7.94 -7.08 8.34
N LYS A 112 9.06 -6.51 8.02
CA LYS A 112 9.42 -5.17 8.44
C LYS A 112 9.39 -4.28 7.22
N LEU A 113 8.73 -3.14 7.34
CA LEU A 113 8.61 -2.22 6.22
C LEU A 113 9.71 -1.15 6.30
N MET A 114 9.83 -0.39 5.22
CA MET A 114 10.91 0.59 5.08
C MET A 114 10.62 1.91 5.78
N HIS A 115 10.11 1.84 6.99
CA HIS A 115 9.84 3.02 7.81
C HIS A 115 10.02 2.62 9.26
N ASP A 116 10.92 3.29 9.94
CA ASP A 116 11.31 2.88 11.28
C ASP A 116 10.17 2.97 12.30
N SER A 117 9.21 3.83 12.05
CA SER A 117 8.09 3.99 12.98
C SER A 117 7.05 2.87 12.87
N ILE A 118 7.16 2.02 11.87
CA ILE A 118 6.17 0.98 11.67
C ILE A 118 6.60 -0.28 12.41
N LYS A 119 5.67 -0.85 13.17
CA LYS A 119 5.91 -2.09 13.89
C LYS A 119 6.10 -3.24 12.92
N GLN A 120 6.57 -4.36 13.42
CA GLN A 120 6.63 -5.58 12.62
C GLN A 120 5.21 -6.01 12.30
N ILE A 121 4.96 -6.35 11.04
CA ILE A 121 3.63 -6.74 10.59
C ILE A 121 3.59 -8.26 10.56
N PRO A 122 2.62 -8.88 11.26
CA PRO A 122 2.56 -10.34 11.31
C PRO A 122 2.18 -10.94 9.96
N VAL A 123 2.74 -12.10 9.67
CA VAL A 123 2.42 -12.85 8.46
C VAL A 123 1.80 -14.16 8.90
N SER A 124 0.58 -14.44 8.44
CA SER A 124 -0.05 -15.69 8.80
C SER A 124 0.38 -16.78 7.82
N ARG A 125 0.26 -18.02 8.29
CA ARG A 125 0.69 -19.16 7.50
C ARG A 125 -0.03 -19.22 6.15
N SER A 126 -1.28 -18.82 6.13
CA SER A 126 -2.08 -18.86 4.90
C SER A 126 -1.52 -17.97 3.80
N TYR A 127 -0.85 -16.90 4.18
CA TYR A 127 -0.37 -15.92 3.22
C TYR A 127 1.14 -15.92 3.04
N ALA A 128 1.84 -16.76 3.81
CA ALA A 128 3.30 -16.74 3.79
C ALA A 128 3.86 -17.12 2.43
N SER A 129 3.26 -18.08 1.76
CA SER A 129 3.78 -18.52 0.47
C SER A 129 3.70 -17.42 -0.58
N SER A 130 2.66 -16.59 -0.54
CA SER A 130 2.53 -15.47 -1.46
C SER A 130 3.65 -14.46 -1.26
N ILE A 131 3.96 -14.16 0.01
CA ILE A 131 5.03 -13.23 0.33
C ILE A 131 6.38 -13.79 -0.13
N GLN A 132 6.64 -15.05 0.19
CA GLN A 132 7.90 -15.68 -0.17
C GLN A 132 8.07 -15.75 -1.68
N HIS A 133 7.00 -16.07 -2.38
CA HIS A 133 7.04 -16.15 -3.83
C HIS A 133 7.35 -14.78 -4.45
N PHE A 134 6.71 -13.73 -3.95
CA PHE A 134 6.98 -12.39 -4.44
C PHE A 134 8.42 -11.98 -4.20
N LEU A 135 8.94 -12.24 -3.01
CA LEU A 135 10.30 -11.83 -2.67
C LEU A 135 11.33 -12.64 -3.45
N ALA A 136 11.06 -13.91 -3.71
CA ALA A 136 11.98 -14.72 -4.51
C ALA A 136 12.07 -14.21 -5.94
N ARG A 137 10.95 -13.79 -6.51
CA ARG A 137 10.94 -13.23 -7.85
C ARG A 137 11.70 -11.91 -7.91
N THR A 138 11.51 -11.09 -6.89
CA THR A 138 12.20 -9.80 -6.84
C THR A 138 13.71 -10.00 -6.73
N GLU A 139 14.11 -10.95 -5.91
CA GLU A 139 15.51 -11.23 -5.74
C GLU A 139 16.14 -11.73 -7.05
N LYS A 140 15.43 -12.59 -7.76
CA LYS A 140 15.92 -13.07 -9.05
C LYS A 140 16.10 -11.93 -10.02
N SER A 141 15.12 -11.04 -10.06
CA SER A 141 15.19 -9.91 -10.96
C SER A 141 16.38 -9.02 -10.65
N SER A 142 16.65 -8.80 -9.38
CA SER A 142 17.73 -7.91 -9.01
C SER A 142 19.11 -8.52 -9.26
N LYS A 143 19.19 -9.81 -9.37
CA LYS A 143 20.47 -10.44 -9.67
C LYS A 143 20.84 -10.36 -11.13
N VAL A 144 19.90 -10.12 -11.95
CA VAL A 144 20.17 -9.98 -13.38
C VAL A 144 20.60 -8.55 -13.72
#